data_16fd20ecaeed5adce2f4caf35df59a6a
#
_entry.id   16fd20ecaeed5adce2f4caf35df59a6a
#
_cell.length_a   1.000
_cell.length_b   1.000
_cell.length_c   1.000
_cell.angle_alpha   90.00
_cell.angle_beta   90.00
_cell.angle_gamma   90.00
#
_symmetry.space_group_name_H-M   'P 1'
#
loop_
_entity.id
_entity.type
_entity.pdbx_description
1 polymer ?
#
loop_
_entity_poly.entity_id
_entity_poly.type
_entity_poly.pdbx_seq_one_letter_code
_entity_poly.pdbx_strand_id
1 'polypeptide(L)'
;PDSLHELLYGKDNAATDDVHIRLNSYGGSCNAATRMFDDIRAYPGSVKITVSGTAASAATVLCMAADRLEMTPGSLFMIHDPSTVAYGNERDMDEAKAVLRACKESILNMYGTRIRISRDDAADMMMKTSWMDANEAFEKGFVDGVTETPAKLPTDSAGHKVSLDTAK
;
A
#
# COMPACT_ATOMS: atom_id res chain seq x y z
N PRO A 1 -8.65 -1.70 17.19
CA PRO A 1 -7.89 -2.89 16.82
C PRO A 1 -6.41 -2.54 16.72
N ASP A 2 -5.57 -3.37 17.32
CA ASP A 2 -4.12 -3.11 17.40
C ASP A 2 -3.37 -3.64 16.17
N SER A 3 -4.08 -4.33 15.27
CA SER A 3 -3.50 -4.86 14.04
C SER A 3 -4.49 -4.89 12.88
N LEU A 4 -3.97 -4.91 11.63
CA LEU A 4 -4.79 -5.11 10.44
C LEU A 4 -5.51 -6.47 10.50
N HIS A 5 -4.86 -7.48 11.04
CA HIS A 5 -5.44 -8.81 11.19
C HIS A 5 -6.74 -8.77 12.05
N GLU A 6 -6.71 -8.11 13.21
CA GLU A 6 -7.91 -7.93 14.04
C GLU A 6 -8.99 -7.10 13.35
N LEU A 7 -8.57 -6.11 12.54
CA LEU A 7 -9.51 -5.29 11.78
C LEU A 7 -10.24 -6.12 10.71
N LEU A 8 -9.53 -7.00 10.02
CA LEU A 8 -10.09 -7.83 8.95
C LEU A 8 -10.93 -8.98 9.50
N TYR A 9 -10.37 -9.75 10.42
CA TYR A 9 -10.96 -11.00 10.87
C TYR A 9 -11.83 -10.89 12.12
N GLY A 10 -11.80 -9.73 12.81
CA GLY A 10 -12.41 -9.59 14.11
C GLY A 10 -11.69 -10.42 15.21
N LYS A 11 -12.20 -10.38 16.43
CA LYS A 11 -11.58 -11.09 17.55
C LYS A 11 -11.67 -12.61 17.46
N ASP A 12 -12.67 -13.11 16.75
CA ASP A 12 -12.98 -14.55 16.65
C ASP A 12 -12.51 -15.17 15.33
N ASN A 13 -11.76 -14.42 14.49
CA ASN A 13 -11.31 -14.84 13.16
C ASN A 13 -12.45 -15.36 12.24
N ALA A 14 -13.67 -14.83 12.39
CA ALA A 14 -14.87 -15.31 11.71
C ALA A 14 -15.43 -14.32 10.69
N ALA A 15 -14.86 -13.11 10.53
CA ALA A 15 -15.35 -12.12 9.61
C ALA A 15 -15.08 -12.55 8.15
N THR A 16 -16.10 -12.43 7.31
CA THR A 16 -16.06 -12.75 5.87
C THR A 16 -16.72 -11.68 5.01
N ASP A 17 -17.13 -10.57 5.61
CA ASP A 17 -17.77 -9.45 4.93
C ASP A 17 -16.79 -8.69 4.04
N ASP A 18 -17.28 -8.07 2.97
CA ASP A 18 -16.48 -7.21 2.14
C ASP A 18 -15.93 -6.02 2.93
N VAL A 19 -14.64 -5.74 2.76
CA VAL A 19 -13.92 -4.69 3.49
C VAL A 19 -13.47 -3.58 2.55
N HIS A 20 -13.69 -2.34 2.96
CA HIS A 20 -13.16 -1.18 2.26
C HIS A 20 -12.15 -0.42 3.14
N ILE A 21 -10.89 -0.45 2.73
CA ILE A 21 -9.78 0.26 3.39
C ILE A 21 -9.53 1.59 2.67
N ARG A 22 -9.60 2.69 3.40
CA ARG A 22 -9.10 3.98 2.93
C ARG A 22 -7.68 4.18 3.44
N LEU A 23 -6.73 4.29 2.53
CA LEU A 23 -5.31 4.33 2.84
C LEU A 23 -4.73 5.73 2.65
N ASN A 24 -4.01 6.19 3.67
CA ASN A 24 -3.09 7.32 3.61
C ASN A 24 -1.88 6.99 4.48
N SER A 25 -0.73 6.67 3.86
CA SER A 25 0.46 6.23 4.59
C SER A 25 1.74 6.48 3.80
N TYR A 26 2.77 6.93 4.48
CA TYR A 26 4.12 7.06 3.93
C TYR A 26 4.94 5.76 3.98
N GLY A 27 4.35 4.67 4.46
CA GLY A 27 5.01 3.38 4.57
C GLY A 27 5.64 3.13 5.95
N GLY A 28 6.72 2.38 5.97
CA GLY A 28 7.39 1.96 7.20
C GLY A 28 8.14 0.64 7.03
N SER A 29 7.93 -0.31 7.93
CA SER A 29 8.60 -1.61 7.91
C SER A 29 8.13 -2.49 6.75
N CYS A 30 9.09 -2.97 5.94
CA CYS A 30 8.81 -3.95 4.88
C CYS A 30 8.19 -5.24 5.44
N ASN A 31 8.68 -5.74 6.58
CA ASN A 31 8.15 -6.95 7.20
C ASN A 31 6.69 -6.78 7.63
N ALA A 32 6.35 -5.61 8.20
CA ALA A 32 4.97 -5.32 8.55
C ALA A 32 4.07 -5.27 7.31
N ALA A 33 4.53 -4.64 6.23
CA ALA A 33 3.78 -4.55 4.98
C ALA A 33 3.58 -5.91 4.31
N THR A 34 4.61 -6.76 4.30
CA THR A 34 4.50 -8.14 3.79
C THR A 34 3.49 -8.95 4.61
N ARG A 35 3.53 -8.84 5.95
CA ARG A 35 2.54 -9.51 6.81
C ARG A 35 1.12 -9.02 6.51
N MET A 36 0.92 -7.70 6.36
CA MET A 36 -0.37 -7.13 6.00
C MET A 36 -0.83 -7.57 4.61
N PHE A 37 0.09 -7.70 3.66
CA PHE A 37 -0.19 -8.24 2.33
C PHE A 37 -0.73 -9.68 2.45
N ASP A 38 -0.07 -10.54 3.23
CA ASP A 38 -0.50 -11.91 3.43
C ASP A 38 -1.87 -12.00 4.14
N ASP A 39 -2.10 -11.17 5.15
CA ASP A 39 -3.38 -11.11 5.86
C ASP A 39 -4.53 -10.71 4.92
N ILE A 40 -4.32 -9.74 4.02
CA ILE A 40 -5.31 -9.32 3.01
C ILE A 40 -5.54 -10.44 1.99
N ARG A 41 -4.46 -11.06 1.49
CA ARG A 41 -4.57 -12.15 0.50
C ARG A 41 -5.25 -13.41 1.03
N ALA A 42 -5.12 -13.67 2.32
CA ALA A 42 -5.77 -14.80 3.00
C ALA A 42 -7.21 -14.51 3.43
N TYR A 43 -7.64 -13.25 3.38
CA TYR A 43 -8.97 -12.86 3.81
C TYR A 43 -10.05 -13.44 2.86
N PRO A 44 -11.09 -14.10 3.40
CA PRO A 44 -12.10 -14.77 2.57
C PRO A 44 -13.11 -13.84 1.89
N GLY A 45 -13.33 -12.63 2.42
CA GLY A 45 -14.15 -11.59 1.80
C GLY A 45 -13.38 -10.76 0.78
N SER A 46 -14.07 -9.90 0.03
CA SER A 46 -13.42 -8.98 -0.91
C SER A 46 -12.80 -7.79 -0.19
N VAL A 47 -11.57 -7.44 -0.53
CA VAL A 47 -10.88 -6.28 0.03
C VAL A 47 -10.67 -5.22 -1.05
N LYS A 48 -11.38 -4.10 -0.91
CA LYS A 48 -11.15 -2.90 -1.70
C LYS A 48 -10.23 -1.95 -0.94
N ILE A 49 -9.18 -1.43 -1.61
CA ILE A 49 -8.37 -0.32 -1.08
C ILE A 49 -8.56 0.92 -1.94
N THR A 50 -8.79 2.06 -1.29
CA THR A 50 -8.77 3.37 -1.95
C THR A 50 -7.69 4.24 -1.31
N VAL A 51 -6.67 4.58 -2.10
CA VAL A 51 -5.66 5.56 -1.68
C VAL A 51 -6.30 6.94 -1.70
N SER A 52 -6.30 7.60 -0.54
CA SER A 52 -6.86 8.94 -0.33
C SER A 52 -5.83 9.81 0.39
N GLY A 53 -4.97 10.45 -0.37
CA GLY A 53 -3.76 11.14 0.08
C GLY A 53 -2.52 10.47 -0.50
N THR A 54 -1.78 9.71 0.28
CA THR A 54 -0.52 9.10 -0.17
C THR A 54 -0.47 7.61 0.14
N ALA A 55 0.03 6.82 -0.82
CA ALA A 55 0.56 5.50 -0.58
C ALA A 55 2.03 5.49 -1.00
N ALA A 56 2.95 5.42 -0.04
CA ALA A 56 4.37 5.49 -0.32
C ALA A 56 5.14 4.33 0.30
N SER A 57 6.22 3.88 -0.39
CA SER A 57 7.13 2.89 0.16
C SER A 57 6.40 1.58 0.55
N ALA A 58 6.60 1.07 1.75
CA ALA A 58 5.96 -0.15 2.24
C ALA A 58 4.42 -0.13 2.17
N ALA A 59 3.77 1.06 2.20
CA ALA A 59 2.32 1.16 2.03
C ALA A 59 1.85 0.72 0.64
N THR A 60 2.69 0.86 -0.40
CA THR A 60 2.35 0.41 -1.75
C THR A 60 2.34 -1.12 -1.85
N VAL A 61 3.16 -1.79 -1.05
CA VAL A 61 3.26 -3.26 -1.02
C VAL A 61 1.94 -3.88 -0.55
N LEU A 62 1.40 -3.40 0.56
CA LEU A 62 0.11 -3.91 1.05
C LEU A 62 -1.05 -3.62 0.07
N CYS A 63 -0.97 -2.52 -0.69
CA CYS A 63 -1.94 -2.20 -1.72
C CYS A 63 -2.07 -3.29 -2.79
N MET A 64 -0.96 -3.99 -3.10
CA MET A 64 -0.95 -5.03 -4.13
C MET A 64 -1.80 -6.24 -3.77
N ALA A 65 -2.13 -6.42 -2.50
CA ALA A 65 -2.96 -7.53 -2.03
C ALA A 65 -4.47 -7.32 -2.27
N ALA A 66 -4.90 -6.08 -2.52
CA ALA A 66 -6.32 -5.76 -2.69
C ALA A 66 -6.95 -6.46 -3.89
N ASP A 67 -8.20 -6.86 -3.79
CA ASP A 67 -8.99 -7.34 -4.93
C ASP A 67 -9.32 -6.17 -5.87
N ARG A 68 -9.57 -5.00 -5.31
CA ARG A 68 -9.76 -3.74 -6.04
C ARG A 68 -8.95 -2.62 -5.42
N LEU A 69 -8.05 -2.03 -6.19
CA LEU A 69 -7.21 -0.90 -5.76
C LEU A 69 -7.51 0.34 -6.59
N GLU A 70 -7.92 1.41 -5.95
CA GLU A 70 -8.21 2.69 -6.61
C GLU A 70 -7.49 3.85 -5.93
N MET A 71 -7.31 4.94 -6.65
CA MET A 71 -6.77 6.19 -6.13
C MET A 71 -7.76 7.33 -6.32
N THR A 72 -7.84 8.26 -5.37
CA THR A 72 -8.51 9.54 -5.61
C THR A 72 -7.64 10.43 -6.51
N PRO A 73 -8.23 11.36 -7.32
CA PRO A 73 -7.47 12.15 -8.30
C PRO A 73 -6.30 12.95 -7.73
N GLY A 74 -6.39 13.38 -6.46
CA GLY A 74 -5.34 14.15 -5.78
C GLY A 74 -4.35 13.28 -5.00
N SER A 75 -4.41 11.95 -5.10
CA SER A 75 -3.53 11.05 -4.38
C SER A 75 -2.20 10.86 -5.07
N LEU A 76 -1.21 10.49 -4.28
CA LEU A 76 0.15 10.17 -4.73
C LEU A 76 0.49 8.71 -4.43
N PHE A 77 1.24 8.10 -5.32
CA PHE A 77 1.78 6.76 -5.17
C PHE A 77 3.30 6.79 -5.34
N MET A 78 4.07 6.24 -4.39
CA MET A 78 5.54 6.30 -4.47
C MET A 78 6.19 4.96 -4.21
N ILE A 79 7.08 4.59 -5.11
CA ILE A 79 7.92 3.41 -4.98
C ILE A 79 9.40 3.79 -4.94
N HIS A 80 10.14 3.10 -4.10
CA HIS A 80 11.59 3.26 -3.98
C HIS A 80 12.26 1.97 -3.51
N ASP A 81 13.58 1.92 -3.63
CA ASP A 81 14.37 0.81 -3.10
C ASP A 81 14.27 0.74 -1.57
N PRO A 82 14.22 -0.46 -0.97
CA PRO A 82 14.25 -0.61 0.47
C PRO A 82 15.54 -0.02 1.03
N SER A 83 15.45 0.58 2.21
CA SER A 83 16.59 1.19 2.91
C SER A 83 16.66 0.70 4.35
N THR A 84 17.87 0.71 4.90
CA THR A 84 18.12 0.40 6.31
C THR A 84 19.28 1.22 6.85
N VAL A 85 19.41 1.24 8.16
CA VAL A 85 20.62 1.71 8.83
C VAL A 85 21.36 0.47 9.30
N ALA A 86 22.65 0.36 8.94
CA ALA A 86 23.53 -0.69 9.38
C ALA A 86 24.68 -0.11 10.18
N TYR A 87 25.11 -0.81 11.20
CA TYR A 87 26.24 -0.47 12.03
C TYR A 87 27.03 -1.73 12.34
N GLY A 88 28.36 -1.64 12.29
CA GLY A 88 29.22 -2.77 12.58
C GLY A 88 30.47 -2.80 11.70
N ASN A 89 31.01 -3.98 11.47
CA ASN A 89 32.17 -4.24 10.64
C ASN A 89 31.77 -4.52 9.18
N GLU A 90 32.75 -4.82 8.31
CA GLU A 90 32.53 -5.09 6.88
C GLU A 90 31.52 -6.22 6.63
N ARG A 91 31.58 -7.30 7.43
CA ARG A 91 30.66 -8.43 7.32
C ARG A 91 29.22 -8.01 7.63
N ASP A 92 29.01 -7.16 8.64
CA ASP A 92 27.69 -6.66 9.01
C ASP A 92 27.09 -5.79 7.87
N MET A 93 27.96 -5.02 7.17
CA MET A 93 27.55 -4.25 6.00
C MET A 93 27.14 -5.15 4.83
N ASP A 94 27.87 -6.24 4.58
CA ASP A 94 27.54 -7.17 3.51
C ASP A 94 26.25 -7.96 3.80
N GLU A 95 26.02 -8.31 5.06
CA GLU A 95 24.75 -8.91 5.49
C GLU A 95 23.57 -7.95 5.28
N ALA A 96 23.71 -6.69 5.67
CA ALA A 96 22.69 -5.67 5.43
C ALA A 96 22.38 -5.48 3.94
N LYS A 97 23.40 -5.47 3.07
CA LYS A 97 23.21 -5.44 1.60
C LYS A 97 22.44 -6.68 1.09
N ALA A 98 22.77 -7.86 1.61
CA ALA A 98 22.07 -9.09 1.21
C ALA A 98 20.58 -9.04 1.60
N VAL A 99 20.25 -8.56 2.80
CA VAL A 99 18.88 -8.35 3.25
C VAL A 99 18.13 -7.36 2.35
N LEU A 100 18.76 -6.20 2.03
CA LEU A 100 18.14 -5.21 1.16
C LEU A 100 17.85 -5.75 -0.24
N ARG A 101 18.76 -6.56 -0.81
CA ARG A 101 18.54 -7.23 -2.10
C ARG A 101 17.35 -8.18 -2.02
N ALA A 102 17.30 -9.03 -1.00
CA ALA A 102 16.18 -9.96 -0.80
C ALA A 102 14.84 -9.23 -0.61
N CYS A 103 14.82 -8.13 0.15
CA CYS A 103 13.63 -7.28 0.28
C CYS A 103 13.20 -6.68 -1.06
N LYS A 104 14.14 -6.17 -1.88
CA LYS A 104 13.83 -5.61 -3.20
C LYS A 104 13.19 -6.67 -4.10
N GLU A 105 13.76 -7.87 -4.16
CA GLU A 105 13.22 -8.98 -4.94
C GLU A 105 11.80 -9.38 -4.49
N SER A 106 11.58 -9.43 -3.18
CA SER A 106 10.25 -9.70 -2.59
C SER A 106 9.23 -8.63 -2.99
N ILE A 107 9.59 -7.35 -2.90
CA ILE A 107 8.73 -6.23 -3.30
C ILE A 107 8.39 -6.32 -4.80
N LEU A 108 9.38 -6.56 -5.65
CA LEU A 108 9.17 -6.70 -7.09
C LEU A 108 8.28 -7.90 -7.44
N ASN A 109 8.34 -8.99 -6.66
CA ASN A 109 7.42 -10.12 -6.82
C ASN A 109 5.98 -9.71 -6.50
N MET A 110 5.77 -8.94 -5.43
CA MET A 110 4.44 -8.45 -5.07
C MET A 110 3.90 -7.43 -6.09
N TYR A 111 4.73 -6.51 -6.58
CA TYR A 111 4.31 -5.61 -7.68
C TYR A 111 3.95 -6.39 -8.94
N GLY A 112 4.73 -7.41 -9.29
CA GLY A 112 4.51 -8.24 -10.48
C GLY A 112 3.16 -8.95 -10.52
N THR A 113 2.43 -9.03 -9.40
CA THR A 113 1.07 -9.58 -9.39
C THR A 113 0.04 -8.67 -10.06
N ARG A 114 0.38 -7.38 -10.30
CA ARG A 114 -0.59 -6.36 -10.72
C ARG A 114 -0.10 -5.44 -11.85
N ILE A 115 1.16 -5.00 -11.82
CA ILE A 115 1.69 -3.96 -12.73
C ILE A 115 1.65 -4.39 -14.20
N ARG A 116 1.54 -3.39 -15.10
CA ARG A 116 1.54 -3.59 -16.57
C ARG A 116 2.88 -3.27 -17.22
N ILE A 117 3.83 -2.71 -16.46
CA ILE A 117 5.21 -2.48 -16.89
C ILE A 117 6.07 -3.70 -16.60
N SER A 118 7.25 -3.76 -17.22
CA SER A 118 8.18 -4.85 -16.96
C SER A 118 8.75 -4.80 -15.54
N ARG A 119 9.25 -5.95 -15.07
CA ARG A 119 9.96 -6.03 -13.78
C ARG A 119 11.17 -5.10 -13.72
N ASP A 120 11.90 -5.01 -14.84
CA ASP A 120 13.09 -4.16 -14.94
C ASP A 120 12.73 -2.69 -14.89
N ASP A 121 11.65 -2.27 -15.57
CA ASP A 121 11.14 -0.90 -15.47
C ASP A 121 10.71 -0.56 -14.04
N ALA A 122 10.04 -1.48 -13.35
CA ALA A 122 9.66 -1.30 -11.95
C ALA A 122 10.89 -1.19 -11.04
N ALA A 123 11.91 -2.02 -11.26
CA ALA A 123 13.18 -1.96 -10.52
C ALA A 123 13.92 -0.63 -10.74
N ASP A 124 13.92 -0.12 -11.97
CA ASP A 124 14.48 1.19 -12.33
C ASP A 124 13.72 2.35 -11.68
N MET A 125 12.39 2.26 -11.65
CA MET A 125 11.55 3.23 -10.97
C MET A 125 11.81 3.25 -9.46
N MET A 126 11.98 2.08 -8.84
CA MET A 126 12.35 1.98 -7.42
C MET A 126 13.71 2.63 -7.15
N MET A 127 14.71 2.34 -7.96
CA MET A 127 16.06 2.92 -7.84
C MET A 127 16.05 4.45 -7.92
N LYS A 128 15.18 5.03 -8.75
CA LYS A 128 15.03 6.48 -8.96
C LYS A 128 14.14 7.16 -7.93
N THR A 129 13.47 6.43 -7.05
CA THR A 129 12.42 6.96 -6.17
C THR A 129 11.32 7.65 -6.97
N SER A 130 10.42 6.87 -7.52
CA SER A 130 9.41 7.39 -8.45
C SER A 130 8.11 7.73 -7.73
N TRP A 131 7.68 8.97 -7.90
CA TRP A 131 6.37 9.47 -7.50
C TRP A 131 5.44 9.48 -8.70
N MET A 132 4.24 8.96 -8.53
CA MET A 132 3.20 8.89 -9.56
C MET A 132 1.94 9.58 -9.06
N ASP A 133 1.28 10.33 -9.93
CA ASP A 133 -0.12 10.72 -9.73
C ASP A 133 -1.06 9.52 -9.99
N ALA A 134 -2.35 9.73 -9.79
CA ALA A 134 -3.34 8.66 -9.91
C ALA A 134 -3.44 8.12 -11.35
N ASN A 135 -3.28 8.98 -12.37
CA ASN A 135 -3.36 8.56 -13.78
C ASN A 135 -2.13 7.77 -14.18
N GLU A 136 -0.93 8.23 -13.81
CA GLU A 136 0.31 7.52 -14.07
C GLU A 136 0.35 6.15 -13.38
N ALA A 137 -0.11 6.07 -12.13
CA ALA A 137 -0.22 4.81 -11.40
C ALA A 137 -1.21 3.84 -12.09
N PHE A 138 -2.30 4.35 -12.64
CA PHE A 138 -3.27 3.57 -13.41
C PHE A 138 -2.68 3.09 -14.74
N GLU A 139 -2.03 3.95 -15.51
CA GLU A 139 -1.41 3.60 -16.80
C GLU A 139 -0.35 2.51 -16.65
N LYS A 140 0.46 2.60 -15.60
CA LYS A 140 1.50 1.61 -15.28
C LYS A 140 0.94 0.32 -14.63
N GLY A 141 -0.34 0.30 -14.27
CA GLY A 141 -1.04 -0.85 -13.72
C GLY A 141 -0.84 -1.06 -12.22
N PHE A 142 -0.30 -0.08 -11.49
CA PHE A 142 -0.23 -0.15 -10.03
C PHE A 142 -1.62 -0.12 -9.40
N VAL A 143 -2.57 0.56 -10.02
CA VAL A 143 -3.96 0.64 -9.53
C VAL A 143 -4.95 0.25 -10.64
N ASP A 144 -6.17 -0.13 -10.26
CA ASP A 144 -7.23 -0.56 -11.16
C ASP A 144 -8.05 0.60 -11.72
N GLY A 145 -7.97 1.77 -11.09
CA GLY A 145 -8.71 2.94 -11.52
C GLY A 145 -8.48 4.17 -10.68
N VAL A 146 -8.96 5.28 -11.20
CA VAL A 146 -9.04 6.56 -10.50
C VAL A 146 -10.49 6.80 -10.14
N THR A 147 -10.79 7.04 -8.85
CA THR A 147 -12.15 7.29 -8.40
C THR A 147 -12.60 8.69 -8.81
N GLU A 148 -13.89 8.87 -9.04
CA GLU A 148 -14.45 10.22 -9.04
C GLU A 148 -14.34 10.81 -7.63
N THR A 149 -13.97 12.08 -7.52
CA THR A 149 -13.99 12.77 -6.22
C THR A 149 -15.43 12.78 -5.72
N PRO A 150 -15.73 12.26 -4.51
CA PRO A 150 -17.08 12.33 -3.99
C PRO A 150 -17.55 13.79 -3.98
N ALA A 151 -18.58 14.10 -4.72
CA ALA A 151 -19.08 15.48 -4.87
C ALA A 151 -19.61 16.08 -3.56
N LYS A 152 -19.79 15.28 -2.50
CA LYS A 152 -20.24 15.73 -1.17
C LYS A 152 -19.70 14.81 -0.08
N LEU A 153 -19.24 15.41 1.03
CA LEU A 153 -19.09 14.70 2.31
C LEU A 153 -20.46 14.15 2.71
N PRO A 154 -20.54 12.92 3.26
CA PRO A 154 -21.77 12.45 3.83
C PRO A 154 -22.24 13.43 4.91
N THR A 155 -23.48 13.83 4.80
CA THR A 155 -24.16 14.58 5.87
C THR A 155 -24.73 13.58 6.86
N ASP A 156 -24.67 13.89 8.15
CA ASP A 156 -25.41 13.13 9.16
C ASP A 156 -26.93 13.22 8.90
N SER A 157 -27.71 12.42 9.63
CA SER A 157 -29.17 12.42 9.53
C SER A 157 -29.82 13.77 9.85
N ALA A 158 -29.06 14.74 10.36
CA ALA A 158 -29.49 16.12 10.65
C ALA A 158 -29.00 17.14 9.60
N GLY A 159 -28.27 16.68 8.55
CA GLY A 159 -27.79 17.53 7.45
C GLY A 159 -26.46 18.26 7.73
N HIS A 160 -25.75 17.92 8.80
CA HIS A 160 -24.45 18.52 9.11
C HIS A 160 -23.32 17.79 8.35
N LYS A 161 -22.38 18.55 7.81
CA LYS A 161 -21.16 17.98 7.20
C LYS A 161 -20.27 17.40 8.30
N VAL A 162 -19.99 16.09 8.22
CA VAL A 162 -19.04 15.44 9.12
C VAL A 162 -17.64 15.68 8.60
N SER A 163 -16.90 16.57 9.24
CA SER A 163 -15.47 16.76 9.04
C SER A 163 -14.72 15.81 9.98
N LEU A 164 -13.99 14.84 9.42
CA LEU A 164 -12.99 14.09 10.17
C LEU A 164 -11.68 14.86 10.09
N ASP A 165 -11.49 15.76 11.05
CA ASP A 165 -10.22 16.43 11.26
C ASP A 165 -9.28 15.45 11.99
N THR A 166 -8.47 14.71 11.24
CA THR A 166 -7.36 13.90 11.76
C THR A 166 -6.05 14.57 11.42
N ALA A 167 -5.84 15.75 12.00
CA ALA A 167 -4.54 16.38 12.01
C ALA A 167 -4.11 16.58 13.47
N LYS A 168 -3.32 15.65 13.99
CA LYS A 168 -2.18 15.92 14.90
C LYS A 168 -1.32 14.67 15.00
#